data_22fcc6b9c84bb4b531d2d0930fd6fc81
#
_entry.id   22fcc6b9c84bb4b531d2d0930fd6fc81
#
_cell.length_a   1.000
_cell.length_b   1.000
_cell.length_c   1.000
_cell.angle_alpha   90.00
_cell.angle_beta   90.00
_cell.angle_gamma   90.00
#
_symmetry.space_group_name_H-M   'P 1'
#
loop_
_entity.id
_entity.type
_entity.pdbx_description
1 polymer ?
#
loop_
_entity_poly.entity_id
_entity_poly.type
_entity_poly.pdbx_seq_one_letter_code
_entity_poly.pdbx_strand_id
1 'polypeptide(L)'
;SYTEEPVDEATLVAIRAFMDGLTPLIPGADTAARIIRTEQASFLQKWRNPQFLCLYADEGDDALINVGYMYQQLDLYLQSLGLGACWVGLGWPDEKQLPPPEGMKLAVMMAFGHPDDAPLRTGADDFKRRTMEEIADMPDVRLEAARLAPSATNSQPWYFTHDGDVLHLFREELKLLKTRTHGRMNPIDMGIMLAHLYVSCPDSFAFFRPEEMPEKEGYVYVGSVRM
;
A
#
# COMPACT_ATOMS: atom_id res chain seq x y z
N SER A 1 -9.06 16.47 2.68
CA SER A 1 -9.13 17.40 1.53
C SER A 1 -7.76 17.99 1.26
N TYR A 2 -7.55 18.50 0.05
CA TYR A 2 -6.32 19.17 -0.37
C TYR A 2 -6.65 20.60 -0.80
N THR A 3 -5.65 21.47 -0.82
CA THR A 3 -5.78 22.80 -1.43
C THR A 3 -5.93 22.66 -2.95
N GLU A 4 -6.27 23.76 -3.65
CA GLU A 4 -6.29 23.78 -5.13
C GLU A 4 -4.89 24.02 -5.74
N GLU A 5 -3.92 24.34 -4.89
CA GLU A 5 -2.55 24.57 -5.31
C GLU A 5 -1.90 23.27 -5.79
N PRO A 6 -1.48 23.19 -7.05
CA PRO A 6 -0.78 22.01 -7.54
C PRO A 6 0.61 21.91 -6.90
N VAL A 7 1.11 20.68 -6.77
CA VAL A 7 2.50 20.45 -6.38
C VAL A 7 3.42 21.03 -7.45
N ASP A 8 4.42 21.80 -7.05
CA ASP A 8 5.37 22.46 -7.95
C ASP A 8 6.24 21.46 -8.73
N GLU A 9 6.78 21.91 -9.87
CA GLU A 9 7.51 21.02 -10.78
C GLU A 9 8.81 20.48 -10.17
N ALA A 10 9.49 21.23 -9.32
CA ALA A 10 10.73 20.76 -8.67
C ALA A 10 10.41 19.59 -7.71
N THR A 11 9.33 19.71 -6.95
CA THR A 11 8.83 18.64 -6.08
C THR A 11 8.34 17.44 -6.90
N LEU A 12 7.66 17.66 -8.04
CA LEU A 12 7.25 16.57 -8.94
C LEU A 12 8.46 15.82 -9.55
N VAL A 13 9.54 16.52 -9.86
CA VAL A 13 10.80 15.89 -10.30
C VAL A 13 11.39 15.01 -9.19
N ALA A 14 11.41 15.49 -7.94
CA ALA A 14 11.89 14.70 -6.82
C ALA A 14 11.01 13.45 -6.57
N ILE A 15 9.70 13.57 -6.70
CA ILE A 15 8.75 12.45 -6.59
C ILE A 15 9.03 11.41 -7.69
N ARG A 16 9.23 11.82 -8.95
CA ARG A 16 9.55 10.89 -10.05
C ARG A 16 10.88 10.20 -9.79
N ALA A 17 11.92 10.93 -9.38
CA ALA A 17 13.22 10.34 -9.05
C ALA A 17 13.13 9.32 -7.91
N PHE A 18 12.31 9.58 -6.89
CA PHE A 18 12.05 8.62 -5.82
C PHE A 18 11.34 7.36 -6.36
N MET A 19 10.32 7.55 -7.20
CA MET A 19 9.60 6.43 -7.83
C MET A 19 10.51 5.55 -8.68
N ASP A 20 11.40 6.15 -9.46
CA ASP A 20 12.37 5.45 -10.31
C ASP A 20 13.39 4.62 -9.48
N GLY A 21 13.61 4.99 -8.23
CA GLY A 21 14.47 4.27 -7.28
C GLY A 21 13.77 3.13 -6.52
N LEU A 22 12.44 3.01 -6.60
CA LEU A 22 11.71 1.95 -5.92
C LEU A 22 11.98 0.58 -6.56
N THR A 23 12.19 -0.42 -5.71
CA THR A 23 12.40 -1.80 -6.14
C THR A 23 11.23 -2.69 -5.71
N PRO A 24 10.79 -3.62 -6.59
CA PRO A 24 9.74 -4.55 -6.20
C PRO A 24 10.21 -5.50 -5.11
N LEU A 25 9.29 -5.89 -4.23
CA LEU A 25 9.52 -6.90 -3.19
C LEU A 25 9.62 -8.31 -3.79
N ILE A 26 8.78 -8.57 -4.80
CA ILE A 26 8.66 -9.86 -5.47
C ILE A 26 9.11 -9.68 -6.92
N PRO A 27 10.27 -10.25 -7.31
CA PRO A 27 10.78 -10.15 -8.67
C PRO A 27 9.85 -10.78 -9.71
N GLY A 28 9.80 -10.21 -10.91
CA GLY A 28 9.03 -10.74 -12.05
C GLY A 28 7.53 -10.46 -12.00
N ALA A 29 7.09 -9.63 -11.06
CA ALA A 29 5.72 -9.14 -10.95
C ALA A 29 5.74 -7.62 -11.15
N ASP A 30 5.49 -7.17 -12.37
CA ASP A 30 5.74 -5.79 -12.78
C ASP A 30 4.63 -4.81 -12.38
N THR A 31 5.06 -3.58 -12.11
CA THR A 31 4.18 -2.46 -11.78
C THR A 31 4.59 -1.21 -12.56
N ALA A 32 3.66 -0.29 -12.74
CA ALA A 32 3.93 1.02 -13.31
C ALA A 32 3.12 2.10 -12.61
N ALA A 33 3.61 3.34 -12.67
CA ALA A 33 2.90 4.47 -12.11
C ALA A 33 2.89 5.66 -13.09
N ARG A 34 1.83 6.45 -13.01
CA ARG A 34 1.69 7.68 -13.80
C ARG A 34 1.06 8.77 -12.96
N ILE A 35 1.70 9.92 -12.90
CA ILE A 35 1.12 11.13 -12.31
C ILE A 35 0.18 11.76 -13.33
N ILE A 36 -1.04 12.07 -12.91
CA ILE A 36 -2.06 12.73 -13.71
C ILE A 36 -2.71 13.88 -12.94
N ARG A 37 -3.36 14.79 -13.67
CA ARG A 37 -4.17 15.86 -13.08
C ARG A 37 -5.60 15.39 -12.83
N THR A 38 -6.30 16.08 -11.95
CA THR A 38 -7.69 15.78 -11.59
C THR A 38 -8.62 15.76 -12.80
N GLU A 39 -8.44 16.65 -13.78
CA GLU A 39 -9.29 16.71 -14.98
C GLU A 39 -9.18 15.47 -15.87
N GLN A 40 -8.14 14.67 -15.67
CA GLN A 40 -7.88 13.43 -16.41
C GLN A 40 -8.41 12.18 -15.69
N ALA A 41 -9.19 12.37 -14.61
CA ALA A 41 -9.71 11.28 -13.80
C ALA A 41 -11.18 11.47 -13.44
N SER A 42 -11.85 10.36 -13.18
CA SER A 42 -13.17 10.29 -12.52
C SER A 42 -13.03 9.57 -11.19
N PHE A 43 -13.66 10.07 -10.13
CA PHE A 43 -13.61 9.48 -8.80
C PHE A 43 -14.89 9.79 -8.01
N LEU A 44 -15.21 8.97 -7.02
CA LEU A 44 -16.46 9.12 -6.24
C LEU A 44 -16.31 10.02 -5.00
N GLN A 45 -15.09 10.30 -4.58
CA GLN A 45 -14.80 11.18 -3.44
C GLN A 45 -15.19 12.63 -3.77
N LYS A 46 -15.77 13.32 -2.79
CA LYS A 46 -16.21 14.71 -2.96
C LYS A 46 -15.21 15.77 -2.47
N TRP A 47 -14.05 15.33 -1.95
CA TRP A 47 -13.01 16.24 -1.52
C TRP A 47 -12.10 16.67 -2.69
N ARG A 48 -11.57 17.87 -2.60
CA ARG A 48 -10.67 18.43 -3.62
C ARG A 48 -9.35 17.68 -3.64
N ASN A 49 -8.79 17.54 -4.82
CA ASN A 49 -7.49 16.95 -5.03
C ASN A 49 -6.90 17.43 -6.39
N PRO A 50 -5.72 18.04 -6.41
CA PRO A 50 -5.13 18.55 -7.65
C PRO A 50 -4.52 17.47 -8.54
N GLN A 51 -4.05 16.36 -7.96
CA GLN A 51 -3.23 15.38 -8.66
C GLN A 51 -3.47 13.95 -8.15
N PHE A 52 -3.29 12.98 -9.06
CA PHE A 52 -3.34 11.56 -8.75
C PHE A 52 -2.11 10.82 -9.26
N LEU A 53 -1.77 9.74 -8.59
CA LEU A 53 -0.98 8.64 -9.11
C LEU A 53 -1.95 7.54 -9.56
N CYS A 54 -1.85 7.12 -10.82
CA CYS A 54 -2.45 5.90 -11.31
C CYS A 54 -1.43 4.78 -11.20
N LEU A 55 -1.75 3.74 -10.46
CA LEU A 55 -0.87 2.61 -10.19
C LEU A 55 -1.38 1.41 -10.97
N TYR A 56 -0.54 0.88 -11.82
CA TYR A 56 -0.83 -0.25 -12.71
C TYR A 56 -0.03 -1.47 -12.28
N ALA A 57 -0.56 -2.64 -12.57
CA ALA A 57 0.08 -3.90 -12.25
C ALA A 57 -0.25 -4.96 -13.31
N ASP A 58 0.64 -5.94 -13.45
CA ASP A 58 0.35 -7.21 -14.08
C ASP A 58 -0.78 -7.95 -13.36
N GLU A 59 -1.27 -9.03 -13.94
CA GLU A 59 -2.24 -9.89 -13.28
C GLU A 59 -1.59 -10.72 -12.16
N GLY A 60 -2.31 -10.85 -11.06
CA GLY A 60 -1.93 -11.68 -9.92
C GLY A 60 -1.67 -10.91 -8.64
N ASP A 61 -1.71 -11.63 -7.52
CA ASP A 61 -1.56 -11.07 -6.18
C ASP A 61 -0.17 -10.49 -5.95
N ASP A 62 0.88 -11.08 -6.54
CA ASP A 62 2.27 -10.64 -6.36
C ASP A 62 2.52 -9.24 -6.93
N ALA A 63 1.96 -8.92 -8.09
CA ALA A 63 2.04 -7.57 -8.65
C ALA A 63 1.25 -6.56 -7.82
N LEU A 64 0.10 -6.95 -7.26
CA LEU A 64 -0.67 -6.11 -6.35
C LEU A 64 0.05 -5.90 -5.01
N ILE A 65 0.75 -6.91 -4.48
CA ILE A 65 1.62 -6.77 -3.30
C ILE A 65 2.74 -5.76 -3.60
N ASN A 66 3.39 -5.85 -4.78
CA ASN A 66 4.40 -4.89 -5.19
C ASN A 66 3.85 -3.46 -5.30
N VAL A 67 2.64 -3.28 -5.81
CA VAL A 67 1.96 -1.96 -5.80
C VAL A 67 1.87 -1.42 -4.37
N GLY A 68 1.36 -2.22 -3.44
CA GLY A 68 1.27 -1.81 -2.03
C GLY A 68 2.63 -1.49 -1.43
N TYR A 69 3.61 -2.38 -1.63
CA TYR A 69 4.96 -2.25 -1.06
C TYR A 69 5.73 -1.03 -1.59
N MET A 70 5.78 -0.86 -2.89
CA MET A 70 6.54 0.23 -3.51
C MET A 70 5.87 1.58 -3.24
N TYR A 71 4.57 1.69 -3.46
CA TYR A 71 3.92 3.00 -3.43
C TYR A 71 3.46 3.42 -2.02
N GLN A 72 3.49 2.52 -1.01
CA GLN A 72 3.41 2.97 0.38
C GLN A 72 4.70 3.64 0.83
N GLN A 73 5.87 3.23 0.35
CA GLN A 73 7.11 3.96 0.58
C GLN A 73 7.03 5.37 -0.02
N LEU A 74 6.41 5.50 -1.21
CA LEU A 74 6.15 6.80 -1.81
C LEU A 74 5.17 7.63 -0.99
N ASP A 75 4.09 7.05 -0.46
CA ASP A 75 3.16 7.75 0.45
C ASP A 75 3.92 8.35 1.65
N LEU A 76 4.77 7.57 2.30
CA LEU A 76 5.60 8.04 3.41
C LEU A 76 6.59 9.13 2.99
N TYR A 77 7.17 9.02 1.79
CA TYR A 77 8.04 10.05 1.23
C TYR A 77 7.27 11.35 0.96
N LEU A 78 6.08 11.29 0.38
CA LEU A 78 5.22 12.46 0.18
C LEU A 78 4.94 13.18 1.50
N GLN A 79 4.65 12.43 2.56
CA GLN A 79 4.43 13.00 3.90
C GLN A 79 5.69 13.68 4.44
N SER A 80 6.89 13.14 4.18
CA SER A 80 8.16 13.77 4.57
C SER A 80 8.43 15.10 3.85
N LEU A 81 7.79 15.31 2.68
CA LEU A 81 7.81 16.57 1.94
C LEU A 81 6.70 17.55 2.38
N GLY A 82 5.92 17.22 3.41
CA GLY A 82 4.78 18.02 3.86
C GLY A 82 3.53 17.89 2.98
N LEU A 83 3.51 16.93 2.06
CA LEU A 83 2.35 16.61 1.24
C LEU A 83 1.46 15.58 1.94
N GLY A 84 0.16 15.64 1.66
CA GLY A 84 -0.77 14.58 2.03
C GLY A 84 -0.93 13.57 0.91
N ALA A 85 -1.19 12.30 1.27
CA ALA A 85 -1.55 11.25 0.32
C ALA A 85 -2.76 10.45 0.81
N CYS A 86 -3.49 9.85 -0.13
CA CYS A 86 -4.64 8.99 0.19
C CYS A 86 -4.88 7.96 -0.92
N TRP A 87 -4.93 6.70 -0.57
CA TRP A 87 -5.32 5.61 -1.45
C TRP A 87 -6.79 5.73 -1.88
N VAL A 88 -7.07 5.63 -3.19
CA VAL A 88 -8.39 5.89 -3.79
C VAL A 88 -8.85 4.66 -4.56
N GLY A 89 -9.63 3.80 -3.90
CA GLY A 89 -10.12 2.56 -4.50
C GLY A 89 -11.24 2.75 -5.53
N LEU A 90 -11.92 3.91 -5.53
CA LEU A 90 -13.04 4.22 -6.44
C LEU A 90 -12.69 5.45 -7.29
N GLY A 91 -11.65 5.31 -8.10
CA GLY A 91 -11.19 6.30 -9.05
C GLY A 91 -10.69 5.63 -10.33
N TRP A 92 -10.83 6.33 -11.46
CA TRP A 92 -10.45 5.84 -12.79
C TRP A 92 -9.85 6.98 -13.61
N PRO A 93 -8.69 6.78 -14.27
CA PRO A 93 -8.19 7.71 -15.27
C PRO A 93 -9.09 7.70 -16.52
N ASP A 94 -9.04 8.75 -17.30
CA ASP A 94 -9.62 8.76 -18.65
C ASP A 94 -8.75 7.88 -19.58
N GLU A 95 -9.06 6.60 -19.68
CA GLU A 95 -8.29 5.64 -20.48
C GLU A 95 -8.27 5.95 -21.98
N LYS A 96 -9.19 6.79 -22.49
CA LYS A 96 -9.15 7.24 -23.88
C LYS A 96 -7.99 8.18 -24.15
N GLN A 97 -7.66 9.02 -23.16
CA GLN A 97 -6.51 9.93 -23.22
C GLN A 97 -5.24 9.30 -22.67
N LEU A 98 -5.39 8.40 -21.69
CA LEU A 98 -4.30 7.82 -20.91
C LEU A 98 -4.47 6.29 -20.83
N PRO A 99 -4.25 5.56 -21.94
CA PRO A 99 -4.37 4.11 -21.90
C PRO A 99 -3.38 3.50 -20.88
N PRO A 100 -3.74 2.40 -20.23
CA PRO A 100 -2.84 1.69 -19.34
C PRO A 100 -1.58 1.24 -20.11
N PRO A 101 -0.45 1.01 -19.42
CA PRO A 101 0.71 0.35 -20.03
C PRO A 101 0.32 -1.02 -20.60
N GLU A 102 1.04 -1.46 -21.65
CA GLU A 102 0.77 -2.74 -22.31
C GLU A 102 0.86 -3.92 -21.31
N GLY A 103 -0.14 -4.78 -21.33
CA GLY A 103 -0.25 -5.94 -20.44
C GLY A 103 -0.75 -5.64 -19.03
N MET A 104 -0.76 -4.38 -18.60
CA MET A 104 -1.12 -4.00 -17.23
C MET A 104 -2.58 -3.51 -17.12
N LYS A 105 -3.09 -3.58 -15.89
CA LYS A 105 -4.40 -3.02 -15.51
C LYS A 105 -4.25 -2.03 -14.38
N LEU A 106 -5.13 -1.03 -14.32
CA LEU A 106 -5.20 -0.14 -13.17
C LEU A 106 -5.43 -0.97 -11.89
N ALA A 107 -4.49 -0.92 -10.96
CA ALA A 107 -4.61 -1.53 -9.64
C ALA A 107 -5.43 -0.65 -8.70
N VAL A 108 -4.99 0.58 -8.51
CA VAL A 108 -5.59 1.57 -7.61
C VAL A 108 -5.07 2.95 -7.97
N MET A 109 -5.72 4.01 -7.51
CA MET A 109 -5.20 5.37 -7.57
C MET A 109 -4.75 5.84 -6.19
N MET A 110 -3.86 6.83 -6.16
CA MET A 110 -3.49 7.57 -4.95
C MET A 110 -3.62 9.06 -5.23
N ALA A 111 -4.43 9.76 -4.44
CA ALA A 111 -4.51 11.21 -4.45
C ALA A 111 -3.37 11.80 -3.65
N PHE A 112 -2.77 12.90 -4.08
CA PHE A 112 -1.76 13.62 -3.32
C PHE A 112 -1.77 15.11 -3.60
N GLY A 113 -1.25 15.91 -2.67
CA GLY A 113 -1.19 17.36 -2.77
C GLY A 113 -0.97 18.03 -1.43
N HIS A 114 -1.06 19.36 -1.40
CA HIS A 114 -0.95 20.12 -0.15
C HIS A 114 -2.19 19.89 0.70
N PRO A 115 -2.05 19.40 1.95
CA PRO A 115 -3.18 19.12 2.83
C PRO A 115 -3.89 20.41 3.23
N ASP A 116 -5.23 20.37 3.29
CA ASP A 116 -6.09 21.46 3.69
C ASP A 116 -6.52 21.23 5.14
N ASP A 117 -5.97 21.98 6.08
CA ASP A 117 -6.32 22.04 7.53
C ASP A 117 -6.65 20.69 8.21
N ALA A 118 -6.05 19.62 7.77
CA ALA A 118 -6.25 18.32 8.41
C ALA A 118 -5.44 18.23 9.70
N PRO A 119 -6.06 17.88 10.84
CA PRO A 119 -5.31 17.65 12.07
C PRO A 119 -4.33 16.49 11.86
N LEU A 120 -3.05 16.71 12.15
CA LEU A 120 -2.05 15.67 12.13
C LEU A 120 -2.29 14.71 13.31
N ARG A 121 -2.14 13.41 13.02
CA ARG A 121 -2.08 12.42 14.08
C ARG A 121 -0.76 12.57 14.84
N THR A 122 -0.82 12.52 16.17
CA THR A 122 0.34 12.78 17.04
C THR A 122 0.81 11.54 17.78
N GLY A 123 0.00 10.49 17.80
CA GLY A 123 0.33 9.24 18.49
C GLY A 123 -0.37 8.02 17.92
N ALA A 124 0.06 6.86 18.38
CA ALA A 124 -0.50 5.57 17.96
C ALA A 124 -2.00 5.44 18.28
N ASP A 125 -2.46 6.07 19.39
CA ASP A 125 -3.85 6.03 19.84
C ASP A 125 -4.82 6.79 18.92
N ASP A 126 -4.29 7.66 18.06
CA ASP A 126 -5.09 8.34 17.03
C ASP A 126 -5.50 7.41 15.88
N PHE A 127 -4.96 6.19 15.85
CA PHE A 127 -5.25 5.20 14.85
C PHE A 127 -6.20 4.12 15.40
N LYS A 128 -7.32 3.91 14.75
CA LYS A 128 -8.23 2.80 15.07
C LYS A 128 -7.67 1.50 14.47
N ARG A 129 -6.74 0.87 15.17
CA ARG A 129 -6.09 -0.36 14.71
C ARG A 129 -6.44 -1.54 15.63
N ARG A 130 -6.34 -2.75 15.08
CA ARG A 130 -6.39 -4.00 15.85
C ARG A 130 -5.28 -4.01 16.90
N THR A 131 -5.49 -4.74 17.98
CA THR A 131 -4.44 -4.98 18.99
C THR A 131 -3.38 -5.92 18.45
N MET A 132 -2.25 -6.04 19.14
CA MET A 132 -1.19 -6.97 18.74
C MET A 132 -1.68 -8.42 18.76
N GLU A 133 -2.47 -8.79 19.76
CA GLU A 133 -3.05 -10.13 19.93
C GLU A 133 -4.05 -10.50 18.83
N GLU A 134 -4.64 -9.51 18.18
CA GLU A 134 -5.56 -9.75 17.05
C GLU A 134 -4.83 -9.95 15.71
N ILE A 135 -3.55 -9.55 15.62
CA ILE A 135 -2.76 -9.64 14.39
C ILE A 135 -1.58 -10.61 14.47
N ALA A 136 -1.26 -11.15 15.65
CA ALA A 136 -0.13 -12.06 15.84
C ALA A 136 -0.44 -13.15 16.88
N ASP A 137 0.26 -14.27 16.80
CA ASP A 137 0.16 -15.38 17.76
C ASP A 137 0.83 -15.07 19.11
N MET A 138 1.75 -14.10 19.11
CA MET A 138 2.34 -13.54 20.34
C MET A 138 2.70 -12.07 20.15
N PRO A 139 2.76 -11.27 21.23
CA PRO A 139 3.18 -9.88 21.15
C PRO A 139 4.62 -9.75 20.67
N ASP A 140 4.84 -8.87 19.68
CA ASP A 140 6.17 -8.55 19.15
C ASP A 140 6.27 -7.06 18.81
N VAL A 141 7.17 -6.34 19.46
CA VAL A 141 7.36 -4.91 19.25
C VAL A 141 7.78 -4.57 17.80
N ARG A 142 8.44 -5.50 17.09
CA ARG A 142 8.82 -5.33 15.68
C ARG A 142 7.60 -5.17 14.77
N LEU A 143 6.45 -5.71 15.16
CA LEU A 143 5.19 -5.64 14.41
C LEU A 143 4.42 -4.33 14.62
N GLU A 144 4.88 -3.40 15.46
CA GLU A 144 4.14 -2.17 15.73
C GLU A 144 3.97 -1.31 14.47
N ALA A 145 4.99 -1.24 13.62
CA ALA A 145 4.89 -0.53 12.33
C ALA A 145 3.83 -1.18 11.41
N ALA A 146 3.79 -2.52 11.35
CA ALA A 146 2.78 -3.27 10.61
C ALA A 146 1.37 -3.04 11.17
N ARG A 147 1.21 -3.04 12.51
CA ARG A 147 -0.06 -2.80 13.19
C ARG A 147 -0.65 -1.44 12.84
N LEU A 148 0.20 -0.42 12.70
CA LEU A 148 -0.21 0.95 12.37
C LEU A 148 -0.44 1.19 10.87
N ALA A 149 -0.06 0.27 10.00
CA ALA A 149 -0.20 0.41 8.56
C ALA A 149 -1.66 0.67 8.14
N PRO A 150 -1.90 1.51 7.11
CA PRO A 150 -3.23 1.71 6.57
C PRO A 150 -3.68 0.49 5.73
N SER A 151 -5.00 0.34 5.59
CA SER A 151 -5.60 -0.66 4.71
C SER A 151 -6.95 -0.19 4.17
N ALA A 152 -7.39 -0.77 3.08
CA ALA A 152 -8.69 -0.49 2.48
C ALA A 152 -9.81 -0.72 3.51
N THR A 153 -10.67 0.29 3.72
CA THR A 153 -11.74 0.28 4.72
C THR A 153 -11.28 -0.03 6.16
N ASN A 154 -9.98 0.14 6.44
CA ASN A 154 -9.35 -0.22 7.72
C ASN A 154 -9.52 -1.71 8.08
N SER A 155 -9.49 -2.60 7.07
CA SER A 155 -9.72 -4.03 7.23
C SER A 155 -8.60 -4.76 7.97
N GLN A 156 -7.34 -4.29 7.82
CA GLN A 156 -6.14 -4.86 8.45
C GLN A 156 -6.08 -6.39 8.29
N PRO A 157 -6.00 -6.91 7.05
CA PRO A 157 -6.26 -8.32 6.76
C PRO A 157 -5.09 -9.24 7.07
N TRP A 158 -4.07 -8.78 7.77
CA TRP A 158 -2.84 -9.51 8.07
C TRP A 158 -2.87 -10.22 9.42
N TYR A 159 -2.15 -11.34 9.47
CA TYR A 159 -1.87 -12.07 10.68
C TYR A 159 -0.45 -12.65 10.62
N PHE A 160 0.26 -12.65 11.75
CA PHE A 160 1.63 -13.13 11.87
C PHE A 160 1.71 -14.36 12.79
N THR A 161 2.58 -15.31 12.44
CA THR A 161 3.01 -16.37 13.33
C THR A 161 4.53 -16.40 13.43
N HIS A 162 5.05 -16.78 14.57
CA HIS A 162 6.48 -16.81 14.85
C HIS A 162 7.04 -18.23 14.67
N ASP A 163 8.22 -18.31 14.04
CA ASP A 163 9.08 -19.50 14.03
C ASP A 163 10.53 -19.06 14.25
N GLY A 164 10.98 -19.02 15.51
CA GLY A 164 12.24 -18.45 15.90
C GLY A 164 12.36 -16.98 15.49
N ASP A 165 13.36 -16.65 14.64
CA ASP A 165 13.58 -15.29 14.10
C ASP A 165 12.75 -14.99 12.84
N VAL A 166 11.95 -15.95 12.37
CA VAL A 166 11.12 -15.81 11.18
C VAL A 166 9.69 -15.48 11.58
N LEU A 167 9.12 -14.51 10.88
CA LEU A 167 7.70 -14.17 10.95
C LEU A 167 7.03 -14.65 9.68
N HIS A 168 6.07 -15.56 9.81
CA HIS A 168 5.23 -16.00 8.70
C HIS A 168 4.02 -15.08 8.59
N LEU A 169 3.77 -14.60 7.39
CA LEU A 169 2.74 -13.63 7.09
C LEU A 169 1.57 -14.28 6.38
N PHE A 170 0.39 -14.08 6.90
CA PHE A 170 -0.87 -14.58 6.38
C PHE A 170 -1.84 -13.45 6.11
N ARG A 171 -2.69 -13.65 5.10
CA ARG A 171 -3.81 -12.78 4.77
C ARG A 171 -5.12 -13.51 5.10
N GLU A 172 -6.07 -12.82 5.74
CA GLU A 172 -7.41 -13.38 5.99
C GLU A 172 -8.05 -13.87 4.67
N GLU A 173 -8.60 -15.09 4.68
CA GLU A 173 -9.35 -15.63 3.55
C GLU A 173 -10.68 -14.90 3.39
N LEU A 174 -10.96 -14.44 2.16
CA LEU A 174 -12.19 -13.72 1.87
C LEU A 174 -13.34 -14.68 1.58
N LYS A 175 -14.43 -14.56 2.33
CA LYS A 175 -15.70 -15.20 1.99
C LYS A 175 -16.25 -14.62 0.68
N LEU A 176 -16.94 -15.44 -0.13
CA LEU A 176 -17.42 -15.14 -1.49
C LEU A 176 -18.04 -13.73 -1.68
N LEU A 177 -18.81 -13.25 -0.71
CA LEU A 177 -19.42 -11.90 -0.78
C LEU A 177 -18.40 -10.76 -0.66
N LYS A 178 -17.32 -10.94 0.11
CA LYS A 178 -16.27 -9.95 0.30
C LYS A 178 -15.22 -9.97 -0.83
N THR A 179 -15.10 -11.08 -1.55
CA THR A 179 -14.15 -11.22 -2.66
C THR A 179 -14.39 -10.19 -3.77
N ARG A 180 -15.65 -9.83 -4.04
CA ARG A 180 -16.00 -8.81 -5.05
C ARG A 180 -15.56 -7.39 -4.70
N THR A 181 -15.48 -7.05 -3.41
CA THR A 181 -15.17 -5.68 -2.95
C THR A 181 -13.74 -5.53 -2.43
N HIS A 182 -13.15 -6.58 -1.88
CA HIS A 182 -11.83 -6.53 -1.23
C HIS A 182 -10.79 -7.44 -1.90
N GLY A 183 -11.19 -8.30 -2.84
CA GLY A 183 -10.29 -9.29 -3.44
C GLY A 183 -9.02 -8.71 -4.05
N ARG A 184 -9.13 -7.56 -4.71
CA ARG A 184 -7.98 -6.83 -5.27
C ARG A 184 -7.29 -5.92 -4.26
N MET A 185 -8.00 -5.47 -3.22
CA MET A 185 -7.42 -4.54 -2.24
C MET A 185 -6.56 -5.25 -1.22
N ASN A 186 -6.95 -6.47 -0.78
CA ASN A 186 -6.20 -7.18 0.25
C ASN A 186 -4.73 -7.48 -0.11
N PRO A 187 -4.37 -7.92 -1.34
CA PRO A 187 -2.96 -8.04 -1.72
C PRO A 187 -2.21 -6.70 -1.65
N ILE A 188 -2.84 -5.59 -2.07
CA ILE A 188 -2.26 -4.23 -1.94
C ILE A 188 -2.05 -3.90 -0.46
N ASP A 189 -3.04 -4.18 0.41
CA ASP A 189 -2.95 -3.96 1.86
C ASP A 189 -1.78 -4.75 2.48
N MET A 190 -1.54 -6.00 2.01
CA MET A 190 -0.38 -6.78 2.43
C MET A 190 0.94 -6.11 2.06
N GLY A 191 1.03 -5.59 0.84
CA GLY A 191 2.20 -4.82 0.39
C GLY A 191 2.41 -3.54 1.20
N ILE A 192 1.34 -2.79 1.47
CA ILE A 192 1.37 -1.59 2.33
C ILE A 192 1.94 -1.93 3.70
N MET A 193 1.45 -2.98 4.33
CA MET A 193 1.92 -3.42 5.63
C MET A 193 3.41 -3.85 5.59
N LEU A 194 3.82 -4.59 4.55
CA LEU A 194 5.23 -4.99 4.35
C LEU A 194 6.16 -3.79 4.14
N ALA A 195 5.70 -2.72 3.49
CA ALA A 195 6.45 -1.48 3.37
C ALA A 195 6.71 -0.82 4.73
N HIS A 196 5.73 -0.84 5.63
CA HIS A 196 5.90 -0.32 6.99
C HIS A 196 6.93 -1.13 7.79
N LEU A 197 6.94 -2.47 7.66
CA LEU A 197 8.00 -3.30 8.25
C LEU A 197 9.37 -2.97 7.67
N TYR A 198 9.48 -2.90 6.34
CA TYR A 198 10.73 -2.56 5.67
C TYR A 198 11.29 -1.21 6.13
N VAL A 199 10.47 -0.17 6.13
CA VAL A 199 10.91 1.18 6.51
C VAL A 199 11.32 1.26 7.99
N SER A 200 10.73 0.42 8.86
CA SER A 200 11.10 0.38 10.28
C SER A 200 12.44 -0.33 10.57
N CYS A 201 12.89 -1.23 9.68
CA CYS A 201 14.14 -1.99 9.85
C CYS A 201 14.79 -2.38 8.51
N PRO A 202 15.20 -1.40 7.67
CA PRO A 202 15.60 -1.66 6.29
C PRO A 202 16.84 -2.56 6.18
N ASP A 203 17.77 -2.47 7.13
CA ASP A 203 19.05 -3.20 7.10
C ASP A 203 18.90 -4.69 7.43
N SER A 204 17.86 -5.08 8.14
CA SER A 204 17.60 -6.47 8.57
C SER A 204 16.41 -7.11 7.88
N PHE A 205 15.55 -6.33 7.19
CA PHE A 205 14.37 -6.84 6.52
C PHE A 205 14.72 -7.73 5.33
N ALA A 206 14.30 -8.99 5.38
CA ALA A 206 14.43 -9.94 4.28
C ALA A 206 13.11 -10.69 4.07
N PHE A 207 12.45 -10.45 2.92
CA PHE A 207 11.25 -11.18 2.50
C PHE A 207 11.64 -12.41 1.68
N PHE A 208 10.99 -13.54 1.94
CA PHE A 208 11.19 -14.80 1.21
C PHE A 208 9.98 -15.70 1.28
N ARG A 209 9.95 -16.74 0.44
CA ARG A 209 8.99 -17.84 0.51
C ARG A 209 9.77 -19.15 0.63
N PRO A 210 9.61 -19.94 1.71
CA PRO A 210 10.24 -21.25 1.87
C PRO A 210 9.62 -22.28 0.91
N GLU A 211 10.31 -23.40 0.67
CA GLU A 211 9.80 -24.51 -0.14
C GLU A 211 8.55 -25.14 0.51
N GLU A 212 8.58 -25.35 1.80
CA GLU A 212 7.42 -25.79 2.60
C GLU A 212 6.73 -24.56 3.18
N MET A 213 5.59 -24.21 2.59
CA MET A 213 4.80 -23.05 3.04
C MET A 213 4.00 -23.41 4.28
N PRO A 214 4.09 -22.63 5.37
CA PRO A 214 3.26 -22.84 6.53
C PRO A 214 1.77 -22.63 6.22
N GLU A 215 0.92 -23.40 6.90
CA GLU A 215 -0.52 -23.33 6.73
C GLU A 215 -1.18 -22.76 7.99
N LYS A 216 -2.28 -22.04 7.80
CA LYS A 216 -3.15 -21.53 8.86
C LYS A 216 -4.60 -21.53 8.39
N GLU A 217 -5.47 -22.22 9.14
CA GLU A 217 -6.90 -22.33 8.82
C GLU A 217 -7.56 -20.93 8.74
N GLY A 218 -8.31 -20.68 7.66
CA GLY A 218 -8.99 -19.41 7.40
C GLY A 218 -8.09 -18.30 6.87
N TYR A 219 -6.83 -18.62 6.52
CA TYR A 219 -5.85 -17.67 6.01
C TYR A 219 -5.13 -18.20 4.78
N VAL A 220 -4.65 -17.27 3.96
CA VAL A 220 -3.78 -17.53 2.81
C VAL A 220 -2.37 -17.08 3.16
N TYR A 221 -1.40 -17.96 3.01
CA TYR A 221 0.01 -17.62 3.20
C TYR A 221 0.49 -16.63 2.13
N VAL A 222 1.24 -15.61 2.54
CA VAL A 222 1.76 -14.56 1.66
C VAL A 222 3.27 -14.65 1.50
N GLY A 223 3.97 -14.87 2.57
CA GLY A 223 5.42 -14.95 2.62
C GLY A 223 5.94 -14.95 4.05
N SER A 224 7.25 -14.91 4.18
CA SER A 224 7.94 -14.84 5.46
C SER A 224 8.90 -13.65 5.45
N VAL A 225 9.13 -13.09 6.62
CA VAL A 225 10.14 -12.04 6.82
C VAL A 225 11.08 -12.42 7.95
N ARG A 226 12.34 -12.05 7.79
CA ARG A 226 13.33 -12.02 8.86
C ARG A 226 13.69 -10.56 9.11
N MET A 227 13.77 -10.20 10.39
CA MET A 227 14.08 -8.82 10.83
C MET A 227 15.00 -8.84 12.04
#